data_42ace3fc2ca2cde54348576dccc26f94
#
_entry.id   42ace3fc2ca2cde54348576dccc26f94
#
_cell.length_a   1.000
_cell.length_b   1.000
_cell.length_c   1.000
_cell.angle_alpha   90.00
_cell.angle_beta   90.00
_cell.angle_gamma   90.00
#
_symmetry.space_group_name_H-M   'P 1'
#
loop_
_entity.id
_entity.type
_entity.pdbx_description
1 polymer ?
#
loop_
_entity_poly.entity_id
_entity_poly.type
_entity_poly.pdbx_seq_one_letter_code
_entity_poly.pdbx_strand_id
1 'polypeptide(L)'
;GINTKSIPIINGSRSSAVVLGIEPPDKFPLVYYRDNAADSQITIDDVIKAEIDSYKILLLNGTALNIEPSRSATFFAAEVANKNNTDVVLDLDFRADQWHDYRAFGLTIRALLPKVKIAIGTEEEILAATMTSNSQVTITDQQISAPEIKGDIKLSIRQLLDLGIETLIVKRGSSGASIHYPDGSKKDVPGFPVEILNVLGAGDAFASGFLYGVLKGWDLYKSCRMGNASGAQVVTKKGCANFMPYLEESMAFINERGGF
;
A
#
# COMPACT_ATOMS: atom_id res chain seq x y z
N GLY A 1 -10.02 9.60 -16.87
CA GLY A 1 -10.93 9.59 -15.76
C GLY A 1 -11.15 8.18 -15.21
N ILE A 2 -11.37 8.09 -13.91
CA ILE A 2 -11.75 6.83 -13.26
C ILE A 2 -13.29 6.70 -13.23
N ASN A 3 -13.78 5.47 -13.13
CA ASN A 3 -15.19 5.22 -12.89
C ASN A 3 -15.51 5.53 -11.41
N THR A 4 -16.42 6.46 -11.17
CA THR A 4 -16.82 6.89 -9.81
C THR A 4 -18.15 6.28 -9.36
N LYS A 5 -18.76 5.39 -10.13
CA LYS A 5 -20.07 4.79 -9.84
C LYS A 5 -20.13 4.14 -8.45
N SER A 6 -19.03 3.51 -8.03
CA SER A 6 -18.90 2.79 -6.76
C SER A 6 -18.24 3.62 -5.64
N ILE A 7 -18.14 4.93 -5.79
CA ILE A 7 -17.67 5.82 -4.73
C ILE A 7 -18.89 6.41 -4.03
N PRO A 8 -19.20 5.97 -2.78
CA PRO A 8 -20.36 6.48 -2.06
C PRO A 8 -20.13 7.94 -1.61
N ILE A 9 -21.23 8.69 -1.53
CA ILE A 9 -21.23 10.02 -0.93
C ILE A 9 -21.78 9.88 0.49
N ILE A 10 -20.95 10.23 1.47
CA ILE A 10 -21.33 10.17 2.89
C ILE A 10 -21.75 11.56 3.35
N ASN A 11 -23.06 11.74 3.51
CA ASN A 11 -23.62 13.02 3.95
C ASN A 11 -23.20 13.34 5.40
N GLY A 12 -22.80 14.58 5.64
CA GLY A 12 -22.37 15.04 6.96
C GLY A 12 -20.91 14.73 7.32
N SER A 13 -20.20 13.96 6.49
CA SER A 13 -18.77 13.71 6.65
C SER A 13 -17.93 14.50 5.66
N ARG A 14 -16.66 14.75 6.01
CA ARG A 14 -15.68 15.39 5.14
C ARG A 14 -14.72 14.34 4.59
N SER A 15 -14.12 14.61 3.45
CA SER A 15 -12.97 13.82 3.00
C SER A 15 -11.83 14.01 4.00
N SER A 16 -11.05 12.95 4.21
CA SER A 16 -9.79 13.05 4.93
C SER A 16 -8.86 14.05 4.25
N ALA A 17 -7.99 14.66 5.03
CA ALA A 17 -6.95 15.55 4.53
C ALA A 17 -5.62 15.22 5.16
N VAL A 18 -4.54 15.52 4.45
CA VAL A 18 -3.18 15.35 4.95
C VAL A 18 -2.41 16.64 4.73
N VAL A 19 -1.64 17.04 5.73
CA VAL A 19 -0.67 18.15 5.63
C VAL A 19 0.72 17.54 5.75
N LEU A 20 1.54 17.79 4.74
CA LEU A 20 2.92 17.32 4.67
C LEU A 20 3.88 18.50 4.78
N GLY A 21 4.81 18.45 5.73
CA GLY A 21 6.01 19.27 5.73
C GLY A 21 7.01 18.71 4.73
N ILE A 22 7.61 19.57 3.93
CA ILE A 22 8.61 19.16 2.94
C ILE A 22 9.95 19.79 3.33
N GLU A 23 10.81 18.98 3.93
CA GLU A 23 12.15 19.35 4.37
C GLU A 23 13.17 18.35 3.79
N PRO A 24 13.49 18.46 2.49
CA PRO A 24 14.42 17.55 1.85
C PRO A 24 15.82 17.60 2.51
N PRO A 25 16.60 16.51 2.46
CA PRO A 25 16.35 15.30 1.65
C PRO A 25 15.51 14.21 2.35
N ASP A 26 15.32 14.27 3.67
CA ASP A 26 14.92 13.12 4.48
C ASP A 26 13.83 13.39 5.53
N LYS A 27 13.38 14.64 5.67
CA LYS A 27 12.34 15.00 6.62
C LYS A 27 11.03 15.36 5.93
N PHE A 28 10.01 14.56 6.22
CA PHE A 28 8.67 14.70 5.66
C PHE A 28 7.62 14.51 6.76
N PRO A 29 7.57 15.43 7.77
CA PRO A 29 6.59 15.35 8.83
C PRO A 29 5.18 15.45 8.26
N LEU A 30 4.25 14.67 8.82
CA LEU A 30 2.95 14.48 8.24
C LEU A 30 1.88 14.46 9.32
N VAL A 31 0.77 15.16 9.06
CA VAL A 31 -0.40 15.18 9.94
C VAL A 31 -1.64 14.78 9.15
N TYR A 32 -2.38 13.79 9.65
CA TYR A 32 -3.65 13.37 9.10
C TYR A 32 -4.82 14.04 9.83
N TYR A 33 -5.75 14.55 9.05
CA TYR A 33 -7.07 15.00 9.50
C TYR A 33 -8.10 13.98 9.04
N ARG A 34 -8.32 12.94 9.83
CA ARG A 34 -9.18 11.81 9.45
C ARG A 34 -10.29 11.53 10.47
N ASP A 35 -10.54 12.44 11.40
CA ASP A 35 -11.63 12.31 12.36
C ASP A 35 -12.98 12.35 11.65
N ASN A 36 -13.78 11.30 11.83
CA ASN A 36 -15.08 11.14 11.17
C ASN A 36 -15.05 11.33 9.63
N ALA A 37 -13.94 10.93 9.00
CA ALA A 37 -13.78 11.12 7.57
C ALA A 37 -14.64 10.12 6.77
N ALA A 38 -15.08 10.53 5.59
CA ALA A 38 -15.98 9.74 4.74
C ALA A 38 -15.40 8.37 4.35
N ASP A 39 -14.08 8.29 4.10
CA ASP A 39 -13.39 7.06 3.75
C ASP A 39 -13.39 6.00 4.87
N SER A 40 -13.52 6.43 6.12
CA SER A 40 -13.64 5.51 7.27
C SER A 40 -15.05 4.99 7.51
N GLN A 41 -16.04 5.47 6.75
CA GLN A 41 -17.45 5.15 6.94
C GLN A 41 -18.02 4.24 5.84
N ILE A 42 -17.18 3.64 5.02
CA ILE A 42 -17.59 2.63 4.05
C ILE A 42 -18.22 1.45 4.79
N THR A 43 -19.40 1.02 4.33
CA THR A 43 -20.19 -0.05 4.93
C THR A 43 -20.18 -1.32 4.08
N ILE A 44 -20.67 -2.43 4.65
CA ILE A 44 -20.91 -3.67 3.91
C ILE A 44 -21.89 -3.45 2.75
N ASP A 45 -22.91 -2.61 2.93
CA ASP A 45 -23.86 -2.30 1.87
C ASP A 45 -23.22 -1.56 0.69
N ASP A 46 -22.21 -0.72 0.95
CA ASP A 46 -21.44 -0.06 -0.11
C ASP A 46 -20.59 -1.06 -0.90
N VAL A 47 -20.03 -2.04 -0.20
CA VAL A 47 -19.27 -3.15 -0.82
C VAL A 47 -20.19 -3.99 -1.72
N ILE A 48 -21.40 -4.31 -1.27
CA ILE A 48 -22.40 -5.05 -2.08
C ILE A 48 -22.71 -4.29 -3.38
N LYS A 49 -22.91 -2.97 -3.28
CA LYS A 49 -23.19 -2.12 -4.44
C LYS A 49 -22.00 -1.94 -5.39
N ALA A 50 -20.77 -2.21 -4.93
CA ALA A 50 -19.56 -2.03 -5.72
C ALA A 50 -19.35 -3.13 -6.79
N GLU A 51 -20.15 -4.22 -6.75
CA GLU A 51 -20.10 -5.31 -7.76
C GLU A 51 -18.66 -5.84 -7.95
N ILE A 52 -17.97 -6.19 -6.83
CA ILE A 52 -16.55 -6.60 -6.81
C ILE A 52 -16.27 -7.77 -7.74
N ASP A 53 -17.24 -8.67 -7.91
CA ASP A 53 -17.20 -9.83 -8.81
C ASP A 53 -17.04 -9.47 -10.28
N SER A 54 -17.31 -8.23 -10.67
CA SER A 54 -17.10 -7.73 -12.03
C SER A 54 -15.64 -7.34 -12.33
N TYR A 55 -14.75 -7.34 -11.32
CA TYR A 55 -13.37 -6.89 -11.44
C TYR A 55 -12.37 -8.07 -11.35
N LYS A 56 -11.19 -7.90 -11.95
CA LYS A 56 -10.11 -8.89 -11.90
C LYS A 56 -9.29 -8.82 -10.62
N ILE A 57 -9.12 -7.62 -10.07
CA ILE A 57 -8.31 -7.35 -8.89
C ILE A 57 -9.06 -6.40 -7.96
N LEU A 58 -9.03 -6.72 -6.69
CA LEU A 58 -9.43 -5.85 -5.59
C LEU A 58 -8.17 -5.41 -4.85
N LEU A 59 -7.86 -4.11 -4.87
CA LEU A 59 -6.83 -3.52 -4.02
C LEU A 59 -7.45 -3.09 -2.70
N LEU A 60 -6.92 -3.61 -1.62
CA LEU A 60 -7.22 -3.20 -0.24
C LEU A 60 -6.05 -2.42 0.34
N ASN A 61 -6.36 -1.54 1.29
CA ASN A 61 -5.39 -0.68 1.94
C ASN A 61 -5.50 -0.80 3.46
N GLY A 62 -4.36 -0.91 4.14
CA GLY A 62 -4.30 -1.11 5.60
C GLY A 62 -4.93 0.03 6.40
N THR A 63 -4.94 1.25 5.88
CA THR A 63 -5.61 2.37 6.55
C THR A 63 -7.14 2.23 6.61
N ALA A 64 -7.76 1.43 5.74
CA ALA A 64 -9.19 1.11 5.81
C ALA A 64 -9.54 0.17 6.97
N LEU A 65 -8.54 -0.44 7.61
CA LEU A 65 -8.71 -1.46 8.64
C LEU A 65 -8.66 -0.92 10.07
N ASN A 66 -8.39 0.37 10.26
CA ASN A 66 -8.13 0.93 11.58
C ASN A 66 -9.40 1.16 12.42
N ILE A 67 -10.57 1.36 11.80
CA ILE A 67 -11.81 1.74 12.48
C ILE A 67 -13.03 1.10 11.81
N GLU A 68 -14.11 0.92 12.58
CA GLU A 68 -15.42 0.55 12.04
C GLU A 68 -16.17 1.80 11.50
N PRO A 69 -17.03 1.62 10.47
CA PRO A 69 -17.42 0.37 9.80
C PRO A 69 -16.50 -0.08 8.67
N SER A 70 -15.50 0.73 8.25
CA SER A 70 -14.65 0.41 7.10
C SER A 70 -13.83 -0.88 7.29
N ARG A 71 -13.44 -1.24 8.53
CA ARG A 71 -12.79 -2.52 8.82
C ARG A 71 -13.65 -3.71 8.40
N SER A 72 -14.88 -3.79 8.93
CA SER A 72 -15.80 -4.87 8.59
C SER A 72 -16.12 -4.91 7.10
N ALA A 73 -16.31 -3.75 6.47
CA ALA A 73 -16.51 -3.63 5.03
C ALA A 73 -15.32 -4.17 4.22
N THR A 74 -14.09 -3.88 4.65
CA THR A 74 -12.86 -4.36 4.00
C THR A 74 -12.72 -5.88 4.10
N PHE A 75 -12.98 -6.46 5.27
CA PHE A 75 -12.99 -7.93 5.43
C PHE A 75 -14.05 -8.59 4.56
N PHE A 76 -15.24 -8.02 4.52
CA PHE A 76 -16.33 -8.52 3.67
C PHE A 76 -15.98 -8.40 2.18
N ALA A 77 -15.36 -7.31 1.76
CA ALA A 77 -14.87 -7.13 0.38
C ALA A 77 -13.90 -8.24 -0.02
N ALA A 78 -12.95 -8.59 0.85
CA ALA A 78 -12.02 -9.70 0.60
C ALA A 78 -12.75 -11.05 0.51
N GLU A 79 -13.78 -11.29 1.31
CA GLU A 79 -14.59 -12.51 1.22
C GLU A 79 -15.35 -12.61 -0.09
N VAL A 80 -15.99 -11.52 -0.52
CA VAL A 80 -16.70 -11.45 -1.80
C VAL A 80 -15.73 -11.68 -2.97
N ALA A 81 -14.56 -11.05 -2.94
CA ALA A 81 -13.53 -11.20 -3.96
C ALA A 81 -13.08 -12.67 -4.10
N ASN A 82 -12.71 -13.31 -2.98
CA ASN A 82 -12.27 -14.71 -2.98
C ASN A 82 -13.36 -15.66 -3.49
N LYS A 83 -14.62 -15.43 -3.10
CA LYS A 83 -15.76 -16.25 -3.54
C LYS A 83 -15.98 -16.18 -5.06
N ASN A 84 -15.57 -15.08 -5.69
CA ASN A 84 -15.80 -14.82 -7.11
C ASN A 84 -14.51 -14.88 -7.95
N ASN A 85 -13.39 -15.40 -7.40
CA ASN A 85 -12.08 -15.50 -8.05
C ASN A 85 -11.52 -14.13 -8.50
N THR A 86 -11.83 -13.05 -7.78
CA THR A 86 -11.18 -11.75 -7.91
C THR A 86 -9.92 -11.76 -7.06
N ASP A 87 -8.77 -11.49 -7.65
CA ASP A 87 -7.49 -11.47 -6.93
C ASP A 87 -7.44 -10.34 -5.90
N VAL A 88 -7.16 -10.65 -4.65
CA VAL A 88 -7.02 -9.65 -3.58
C VAL A 88 -5.56 -9.26 -3.43
N VAL A 89 -5.28 -7.97 -3.58
CA VAL A 89 -3.99 -7.34 -3.31
C VAL A 89 -4.14 -6.42 -2.11
N LEU A 90 -3.23 -6.50 -1.14
CA LEU A 90 -3.24 -5.66 0.05
C LEU A 90 -1.98 -4.80 0.10
N ASP A 91 -2.12 -3.47 0.09
CA ASP A 91 -1.06 -2.56 0.54
C ASP A 91 -1.15 -2.42 2.07
N LEU A 92 -0.09 -2.77 2.78
CA LEU A 92 -0.07 -2.81 4.24
C LEU A 92 -0.30 -1.43 4.85
N ASP A 93 0.27 -0.39 4.30
CA ASP A 93 0.03 1.03 4.58
C ASP A 93 -0.16 1.35 6.08
N PHE A 94 0.87 1.05 6.88
CA PHE A 94 0.87 1.35 8.31
C PHE A 94 1.02 2.85 8.56
N ARG A 95 0.08 3.42 9.34
CA ARG A 95 0.12 4.80 9.82
C ARG A 95 -0.02 4.79 11.33
N ALA A 96 1.08 5.06 12.02
CA ALA A 96 1.16 4.85 13.47
C ALA A 96 0.12 5.67 14.27
N ASP A 97 -0.17 6.90 13.84
CA ASP A 97 -1.13 7.80 14.49
C ASP A 97 -2.60 7.35 14.38
N GLN A 98 -2.89 6.39 13.51
CA GLN A 98 -4.24 5.92 13.27
C GLN A 98 -4.61 4.67 14.08
N TRP A 99 -3.70 4.15 14.89
CA TRP A 99 -3.93 2.95 15.68
C TRP A 99 -3.78 3.27 17.18
N HIS A 100 -4.82 3.01 17.96
CA HIS A 100 -4.80 3.18 19.42
C HIS A 100 -3.76 2.28 20.11
N ASP A 101 -3.42 1.17 19.48
CA ASP A 101 -2.36 0.24 19.87
C ASP A 101 -1.73 -0.29 18.58
N TYR A 102 -0.43 -0.13 18.41
CA TYR A 102 0.27 -0.53 17.19
C TYR A 102 0.16 -2.03 16.91
N ARG A 103 0.03 -2.86 17.95
CA ARG A 103 -0.19 -4.31 17.82
C ARG A 103 -1.54 -4.63 17.18
N ALA A 104 -2.54 -3.75 17.32
CA ALA A 104 -3.85 -3.93 16.69
C ALA A 104 -3.75 -3.91 15.16
N PHE A 105 -2.83 -3.10 14.60
CA PHE A 105 -2.50 -3.18 13.17
C PHE A 105 -2.07 -4.59 12.77
N GLY A 106 -1.03 -5.12 13.44
CA GLY A 106 -0.50 -6.44 13.13
C GLY A 106 -1.54 -7.57 13.28
N LEU A 107 -2.36 -7.51 14.33
CA LEU A 107 -3.46 -8.48 14.53
C LEU A 107 -4.45 -8.43 13.37
N THR A 108 -4.85 -7.23 12.95
CA THR A 108 -5.85 -7.04 11.89
C THR A 108 -5.31 -7.46 10.53
N ILE A 109 -4.06 -7.07 10.20
CA ILE A 109 -3.39 -7.50 8.96
C ILE A 109 -3.30 -9.02 8.90
N ARG A 110 -2.75 -9.66 9.94
CA ARG A 110 -2.60 -11.12 9.96
C ARG A 110 -3.94 -11.88 9.87
N ALA A 111 -5.02 -11.31 10.40
CA ALA A 111 -6.35 -11.88 10.25
C ALA A 111 -6.89 -11.78 8.81
N LEU A 112 -6.48 -10.78 8.05
CA LEU A 112 -6.91 -10.57 6.66
C LEU A 112 -6.04 -11.36 5.66
N LEU A 113 -4.74 -11.56 5.94
CA LEU A 113 -3.79 -12.18 4.99
C LEU A 113 -4.22 -13.53 4.41
N PRO A 114 -4.92 -14.43 5.12
CA PRO A 114 -5.43 -15.67 4.50
C PRO A 114 -6.41 -15.47 3.34
N LYS A 115 -6.89 -14.24 3.14
CA LYS A 115 -7.78 -13.86 2.02
C LYS A 115 -7.05 -13.06 0.93
N VAL A 116 -5.75 -12.83 1.09
CA VAL A 116 -4.93 -11.99 0.23
C VAL A 116 -4.03 -12.86 -0.64
N LYS A 117 -3.97 -12.55 -1.93
CA LYS A 117 -3.06 -13.22 -2.87
C LYS A 117 -1.67 -12.59 -2.86
N ILE A 118 -1.61 -11.27 -2.93
CA ILE A 118 -0.36 -10.49 -2.96
C ILE A 118 -0.43 -9.41 -1.87
N ALA A 119 0.58 -9.38 -1.00
CA ALA A 119 0.76 -8.28 -0.07
C ALA A 119 1.93 -7.39 -0.51
N ILE A 120 1.78 -6.08 -0.31
CA ILE A 120 2.78 -5.06 -0.64
C ILE A 120 3.04 -4.22 0.61
N GLY A 121 4.30 -3.98 0.96
CA GLY A 121 4.63 -3.13 2.09
C GLY A 121 6.07 -2.65 2.06
N THR A 122 6.41 -1.67 2.89
CA THR A 122 7.80 -1.33 3.21
C THR A 122 8.35 -2.31 4.26
N GLU A 123 9.64 -2.27 4.54
CA GLU A 123 10.22 -3.09 5.62
C GLU A 123 9.58 -2.74 6.97
N GLU A 124 9.34 -1.45 7.25
CA GLU A 124 8.69 -0.98 8.47
C GLU A 124 7.24 -1.49 8.57
N GLU A 125 6.48 -1.46 7.49
CA GLU A 125 5.10 -1.96 7.47
C GLU A 125 5.04 -3.48 7.72
N ILE A 126 6.01 -4.24 7.20
CA ILE A 126 6.13 -5.67 7.44
C ILE A 126 6.50 -5.96 8.89
N LEU A 127 7.45 -5.20 9.46
CA LEU A 127 7.79 -5.29 10.88
C LEU A 127 6.60 -4.92 11.76
N ALA A 128 5.85 -3.86 11.40
CA ALA A 128 4.61 -3.49 12.08
C ALA A 128 3.57 -4.62 12.07
N ALA A 129 3.41 -5.30 10.94
CA ALA A 129 2.46 -6.41 10.81
C ALA A 129 2.78 -7.60 11.72
N THR A 130 4.01 -7.72 12.22
CA THR A 130 4.47 -8.85 13.06
C THR A 130 4.89 -8.45 14.46
N MET A 131 4.88 -7.16 14.80
CA MET A 131 5.31 -6.70 16.12
C MET A 131 4.49 -7.30 17.27
N THR A 132 5.14 -7.41 18.43
CA THR A 132 4.55 -7.96 19.66
C THR A 132 4.48 -6.94 20.80
N SER A 133 5.17 -5.80 20.66
CA SER A 133 5.22 -4.73 21.66
C SER A 133 5.20 -3.35 21.00
N ASN A 134 4.44 -2.43 21.57
CA ASN A 134 4.44 -1.02 21.15
C ASN A 134 5.81 -0.33 21.33
N SER A 135 6.66 -0.85 22.22
CA SER A 135 8.02 -0.34 22.43
C SER A 135 8.98 -0.59 21.26
N GLN A 136 8.55 -1.39 20.27
CA GLN A 136 9.31 -1.61 19.04
C GLN A 136 9.18 -0.43 18.06
N VAL A 137 8.20 0.45 18.25
CA VAL A 137 7.92 1.59 17.35
C VAL A 137 8.51 2.87 17.92
N THR A 138 9.25 3.59 17.12
CA THR A 138 9.78 4.93 17.43
C THR A 138 9.37 5.89 16.32
N ILE A 139 8.70 6.98 16.67
CA ILE A 139 8.34 8.05 15.72
C ILE A 139 9.28 9.22 15.95
N THR A 140 10.05 9.58 14.96
CA THR A 140 10.98 10.70 14.97
C THR A 140 10.49 11.80 14.03
N ASP A 141 10.62 13.05 14.43
CA ASP A 141 10.29 14.22 13.59
C ASP A 141 8.87 14.17 12.97
N GLN A 142 7.90 13.59 13.68
CA GLN A 142 6.51 13.40 13.21
C GLN A 142 6.38 12.65 11.87
N GLN A 143 7.35 11.79 11.55
CA GLN A 143 7.33 10.96 10.34
C GLN A 143 6.47 9.70 10.57
N ILE A 144 5.18 9.88 10.77
CA ILE A 144 4.21 8.82 11.09
C ILE A 144 4.01 7.79 9.96
N SER A 145 4.35 8.15 8.73
CA SER A 145 4.30 7.26 7.57
C SER A 145 5.55 6.40 7.38
N ALA A 146 6.61 6.69 8.13
CA ALA A 146 7.87 5.96 8.10
C ALA A 146 8.48 5.88 9.51
N PRO A 147 7.78 5.29 10.50
CA PRO A 147 8.32 5.10 11.84
C PRO A 147 9.47 4.09 11.81
N GLU A 148 10.43 4.26 12.68
CA GLU A 148 11.43 3.21 12.92
C GLU A 148 10.80 2.07 13.70
N ILE A 149 10.92 0.83 13.19
CA ILE A 149 10.37 -0.36 13.85
C ILE A 149 11.46 -1.39 14.06
N LYS A 150 11.69 -1.78 15.30
CA LYS A 150 12.69 -2.79 15.67
C LYS A 150 12.13 -4.19 15.46
N GLY A 151 12.89 -5.04 14.75
CA GLY A 151 12.50 -6.42 14.51
C GLY A 151 13.44 -7.14 13.55
N ASP A 152 13.20 -8.42 13.33
CA ASP A 152 13.89 -9.22 12.32
C ASP A 152 13.04 -9.27 11.05
N ILE A 153 13.44 -8.55 10.03
CA ILE A 153 12.71 -8.47 8.76
C ILE A 153 12.61 -9.83 8.05
N LYS A 154 13.63 -10.68 8.15
CA LYS A 154 13.60 -12.01 7.51
C LYS A 154 12.58 -12.92 8.19
N LEU A 155 12.54 -12.89 9.52
CA LEU A 155 11.56 -13.62 10.29
C LEU A 155 10.15 -13.10 10.02
N SER A 156 9.97 -11.78 9.98
CA SER A 156 8.69 -11.13 9.70
C SER A 156 8.16 -11.48 8.31
N ILE A 157 9.00 -11.44 7.27
CA ILE A 157 8.64 -11.87 5.91
C ILE A 157 8.15 -13.32 5.94
N ARG A 158 8.89 -14.21 6.60
CA ARG A 158 8.51 -15.63 6.70
C ARG A 158 7.17 -15.81 7.40
N GLN A 159 6.96 -15.13 8.53
CA GLN A 159 5.70 -15.20 9.28
C GLN A 159 4.49 -14.76 8.44
N LEU A 160 4.63 -13.71 7.61
CA LEU A 160 3.53 -13.25 6.76
C LEU A 160 3.26 -14.21 5.60
N LEU A 161 4.30 -14.77 4.98
CA LEU A 161 4.16 -15.77 3.91
C LEU A 161 3.50 -17.06 4.44
N ASP A 162 3.83 -17.48 5.65
CA ASP A 162 3.24 -18.67 6.28
C ASP A 162 1.72 -18.53 6.57
N LEU A 163 1.16 -17.32 6.44
CA LEU A 163 -0.29 -17.07 6.54
C LEU A 163 -1.05 -17.32 5.23
N GLY A 164 -0.37 -17.76 4.17
CA GLY A 164 -1.02 -18.28 2.95
C GLY A 164 -1.05 -17.32 1.77
N ILE A 165 -0.38 -16.16 1.85
CA ILE A 165 -0.21 -15.29 0.67
C ILE A 165 0.74 -15.94 -0.34
N GLU A 166 0.45 -15.77 -1.63
CA GLU A 166 1.31 -16.33 -2.71
C GLU A 166 2.59 -15.51 -2.91
N THR A 167 2.54 -14.21 -2.61
CA THR A 167 3.67 -13.30 -2.84
C THR A 167 3.64 -12.14 -1.85
N LEU A 168 4.81 -11.81 -1.30
CA LEU A 168 5.05 -10.60 -0.54
C LEU A 168 6.04 -9.70 -1.30
N ILE A 169 5.60 -8.47 -1.62
CA ILE A 169 6.43 -7.46 -2.27
C ILE A 169 6.90 -6.46 -1.21
N VAL A 170 8.22 -6.34 -1.06
CA VAL A 170 8.86 -5.41 -0.13
C VAL A 170 9.35 -4.19 -0.89
N LYS A 171 8.75 -3.03 -0.64
CA LYS A 171 9.20 -1.72 -1.16
C LYS A 171 10.45 -1.28 -0.39
N ARG A 172 11.51 -0.86 -1.09
CA ARG A 172 12.81 -0.49 -0.50
C ARG A 172 13.30 0.88 -0.96
N GLY A 173 12.37 1.79 -1.19
CA GLY A 173 12.66 3.16 -1.65
C GLY A 173 13.52 3.21 -2.91
N SER A 174 14.64 3.93 -2.87
CA SER A 174 15.57 4.07 -4.00
C SER A 174 16.21 2.75 -4.44
N SER A 175 16.28 1.75 -3.56
CA SER A 175 16.77 0.39 -3.88
C SER A 175 15.75 -0.44 -4.67
N GLY A 176 14.54 0.07 -4.89
CA GLY A 176 13.49 -0.59 -5.65
C GLY A 176 12.60 -1.49 -4.80
N ALA A 177 12.43 -2.74 -5.22
CA ALA A 177 11.58 -3.70 -4.52
C ALA A 177 12.22 -5.09 -4.47
N SER A 178 11.71 -5.96 -3.62
CA SER A 178 12.01 -7.40 -3.67
C SER A 178 10.71 -8.21 -3.59
N ILE A 179 10.67 -9.29 -4.33
CA ILE A 179 9.55 -10.23 -4.42
C ILE A 179 9.94 -11.46 -3.63
N HIS A 180 9.12 -11.85 -2.66
CA HIS A 180 9.37 -13.01 -1.80
C HIS A 180 8.25 -14.03 -1.96
N TYR A 181 8.61 -15.30 -1.98
CA TYR A 181 7.71 -16.43 -2.18
C TYR A 181 7.71 -17.40 -1.00
N PRO A 182 6.63 -18.21 -0.82
CA PRO A 182 6.53 -19.18 0.29
C PRO A 182 7.63 -20.26 0.30
N ASP A 183 8.19 -20.59 -0.84
CA ASP A 183 9.31 -21.55 -0.95
C ASP A 183 10.66 -20.98 -0.47
N GLY A 184 10.67 -19.72 -0.03
CA GLY A 184 11.87 -19.01 0.43
C GLY A 184 12.65 -18.35 -0.69
N SER A 185 12.26 -18.50 -1.95
CA SER A 185 12.90 -17.80 -3.07
C SER A 185 12.62 -16.29 -3.02
N LYS A 186 13.58 -15.54 -3.56
CA LYS A 186 13.55 -14.07 -3.60
C LYS A 186 14.03 -13.58 -4.95
N LYS A 187 13.40 -12.51 -5.47
CA LYS A 187 13.85 -11.81 -6.67
C LYS A 187 13.95 -10.32 -6.38
N ASP A 188 15.14 -9.75 -6.50
CA ASP A 188 15.35 -8.32 -6.36
C ASP A 188 15.01 -7.59 -7.66
N VAL A 189 14.33 -6.45 -7.54
CA VAL A 189 13.90 -5.59 -8.64
C VAL A 189 14.49 -4.21 -8.41
N PRO A 190 15.48 -3.77 -9.20
CA PRO A 190 16.18 -2.52 -8.97
C PRO A 190 15.23 -1.31 -9.08
N GLY A 191 15.51 -0.28 -8.29
CA GLY A 191 14.82 1.00 -8.36
C GLY A 191 15.32 1.88 -9.51
N PHE A 192 14.85 3.12 -9.50
CA PHE A 192 15.32 4.18 -10.37
C PHE A 192 15.81 5.33 -9.49
N PRO A 193 17.11 5.57 -9.41
CA PRO A 193 17.65 6.68 -8.65
C PRO A 193 17.17 8.02 -9.18
N VAL A 194 16.58 8.84 -8.30
CA VAL A 194 16.08 10.18 -8.58
C VAL A 194 16.32 11.09 -7.38
N GLU A 195 16.30 12.38 -7.59
CA GLU A 195 16.28 13.36 -6.51
C GLU A 195 14.89 13.43 -5.91
N ILE A 196 14.80 13.23 -4.58
CA ILE A 196 13.52 13.19 -3.86
C ILE A 196 13.17 14.61 -3.42
N LEU A 197 12.02 15.07 -3.88
CA LEU A 197 11.43 16.34 -3.44
C LEU A 197 10.35 16.11 -2.39
N ASN A 198 9.60 15.02 -2.50
CA ASN A 198 8.50 14.67 -1.60
C ASN A 198 8.25 13.16 -1.68
N VAL A 199 7.78 12.55 -0.59
CA VAL A 199 7.55 11.09 -0.52
C VAL A 199 6.07 10.70 -0.60
N LEU A 200 5.15 11.68 -0.50
CA LEU A 200 3.72 11.41 -0.46
C LEU A 200 3.22 10.86 -1.80
N GLY A 201 2.51 9.72 -1.73
CA GLY A 201 1.96 9.06 -2.90
C GLY A 201 2.91 8.10 -3.63
N ALA A 202 4.16 7.94 -3.15
CA ALA A 202 5.10 6.99 -3.75
C ALA A 202 4.57 5.54 -3.70
N GLY A 203 3.96 5.15 -2.58
CA GLY A 203 3.32 3.84 -2.41
C GLY A 203 2.15 3.64 -3.38
N ASP A 204 1.26 4.64 -3.48
CA ASP A 204 0.10 4.60 -4.39
C ASP A 204 0.54 4.52 -5.86
N ALA A 205 1.56 5.30 -6.24
CA ALA A 205 2.13 5.25 -7.58
C ALA A 205 2.76 3.89 -7.88
N PHE A 206 3.51 3.32 -6.91
CA PHE A 206 4.04 1.96 -7.02
C PHE A 206 2.93 0.95 -7.22
N ALA A 207 1.91 0.94 -6.36
CA ALA A 207 0.78 0.02 -6.45
C ALA A 207 0.05 0.15 -7.79
N SER A 208 -0.19 1.37 -8.26
CA SER A 208 -0.82 1.65 -9.54
C SER A 208 -0.03 1.06 -10.72
N GLY A 209 1.27 1.36 -10.81
CA GLY A 209 2.13 0.81 -11.87
C GLY A 209 2.26 -0.70 -11.81
N PHE A 210 2.41 -1.26 -10.61
CA PHE A 210 2.46 -2.69 -10.37
C PHE A 210 1.18 -3.39 -10.85
N LEU A 211 0.02 -2.92 -10.40
CA LEU A 211 -1.28 -3.48 -10.76
C LEU A 211 -1.58 -3.36 -12.25
N TYR A 212 -1.14 -2.28 -12.90
CA TYR A 212 -1.22 -2.17 -14.35
C TYR A 212 -0.48 -3.33 -15.03
N GLY A 213 0.75 -3.63 -14.60
CA GLY A 213 1.52 -4.76 -15.14
C GLY A 213 0.83 -6.10 -14.93
N VAL A 214 0.33 -6.35 -13.72
CA VAL A 214 -0.42 -7.58 -13.39
C VAL A 214 -1.66 -7.72 -14.28
N LEU A 215 -2.45 -6.65 -14.46
CA LEU A 215 -3.64 -6.64 -15.32
C LEU A 215 -3.31 -6.88 -16.79
N LYS A 216 -2.10 -6.53 -17.24
CA LYS A 216 -1.58 -6.81 -18.58
C LYS A 216 -0.99 -8.21 -18.75
N GLY A 217 -0.98 -9.00 -17.67
CA GLY A 217 -0.39 -10.35 -17.69
C GLY A 217 1.14 -10.36 -17.69
N TRP A 218 1.79 -9.28 -17.28
CA TRP A 218 3.24 -9.25 -17.13
C TRP A 218 3.68 -10.08 -15.92
N ASP A 219 4.91 -10.58 -15.97
CA ASP A 219 5.50 -11.20 -14.78
C ASP A 219 5.66 -10.18 -13.64
N LEU A 220 5.82 -10.68 -12.42
CA LEU A 220 5.91 -9.83 -11.23
C LEU A 220 7.15 -8.93 -11.24
N TYR A 221 8.26 -9.36 -11.87
CA TYR A 221 9.46 -8.53 -11.98
C TYR A 221 9.19 -7.28 -12.82
N LYS A 222 8.64 -7.47 -14.01
CA LYS A 222 8.28 -6.37 -14.92
C LYS A 222 7.21 -5.47 -14.31
N SER A 223 6.23 -6.05 -13.62
CA SER A 223 5.19 -5.30 -12.90
C SER A 223 5.79 -4.44 -11.78
N CYS A 224 6.71 -4.98 -10.98
CA CYS A 224 7.44 -4.21 -9.95
C CYS A 224 8.34 -3.13 -10.57
N ARG A 225 8.99 -3.38 -11.72
CA ARG A 225 9.76 -2.34 -12.42
C ARG A 225 8.87 -1.16 -12.83
N MET A 226 7.66 -1.42 -13.33
CA MET A 226 6.69 -0.35 -13.61
C MET A 226 6.28 0.37 -12.33
N GLY A 227 6.02 -0.35 -11.23
CA GLY A 227 5.76 0.24 -9.92
C GLY A 227 6.89 1.13 -9.43
N ASN A 228 8.15 0.66 -9.51
CA ASN A 228 9.34 1.44 -9.16
C ASN A 228 9.46 2.71 -10.01
N ALA A 229 9.18 2.64 -11.31
CA ALA A 229 9.21 3.79 -12.22
C ALA A 229 8.15 4.83 -11.88
N SER A 230 6.92 4.39 -11.60
CA SER A 230 5.82 5.27 -11.21
C SER A 230 6.11 5.95 -9.87
N GLY A 231 6.59 5.20 -8.87
CA GLY A 231 7.01 5.77 -7.58
C GLY A 231 8.15 6.75 -7.71
N ALA A 232 9.19 6.43 -8.50
CA ALA A 232 10.33 7.31 -8.73
C ALA A 232 9.91 8.64 -9.39
N GLN A 233 8.94 8.62 -10.31
CA GLN A 233 8.49 9.85 -10.97
C GLN A 233 7.68 10.75 -10.02
N VAL A 234 6.80 10.19 -9.20
CA VAL A 234 5.97 11.00 -8.30
C VAL A 234 6.80 11.69 -7.23
N VAL A 235 7.85 11.06 -6.70
CA VAL A 235 8.67 11.66 -5.64
C VAL A 235 9.51 12.85 -6.11
N THR A 236 9.65 13.07 -7.41
CA THR A 236 10.30 14.25 -7.98
C THR A 236 9.39 15.48 -8.10
N LYS A 237 8.12 15.35 -7.70
CA LYS A 237 7.08 16.38 -7.88
C LYS A 237 6.65 16.97 -6.54
N LYS A 238 6.04 18.18 -6.56
CA LYS A 238 5.60 18.89 -5.36
C LYS A 238 4.25 18.41 -4.78
N GLY A 239 3.63 17.42 -5.41
CA GLY A 239 2.32 16.93 -5.00
C GLY A 239 2.19 15.43 -5.18
N CYS A 240 0.97 14.92 -4.99
CA CYS A 240 0.65 13.49 -5.01
C CYS A 240 -0.25 13.16 -6.20
N ALA A 241 -1.56 13.07 -6.01
CA ALA A 241 -2.52 12.58 -7.00
C ALA A 241 -2.48 13.30 -8.37
N ASN A 242 -2.30 14.62 -8.35
CA ASN A 242 -2.23 15.43 -9.58
C ASN A 242 -0.91 15.27 -10.34
N PHE A 243 0.04 14.54 -9.80
CA PHE A 243 1.38 14.34 -10.37
C PHE A 243 1.70 12.87 -10.61
N MET A 244 0.69 12.00 -10.51
CA MET A 244 0.83 10.60 -10.91
C MET A 244 1.15 10.53 -12.41
N PRO A 245 2.18 9.76 -12.82
CA PRO A 245 2.58 9.70 -14.22
C PRO A 245 1.54 8.98 -15.07
N TYR A 246 1.41 9.42 -16.33
CA TYR A 246 0.70 8.65 -17.34
C TYR A 246 1.51 7.44 -17.80
N LEU A 247 0.85 6.50 -18.45
CA LEU A 247 1.49 5.27 -18.93
C LEU A 247 2.66 5.57 -19.88
N GLU A 248 2.46 6.47 -20.83
CA GLU A 248 3.46 6.86 -21.82
C GLU A 248 4.69 7.49 -21.14
N GLU A 249 4.49 8.30 -20.11
CA GLU A 249 5.58 8.91 -19.34
C GLU A 249 6.38 7.85 -18.59
N SER A 250 5.69 6.89 -17.94
CA SER A 250 6.35 5.80 -17.23
C SER A 250 7.12 4.87 -18.17
N MET A 251 6.57 4.58 -19.36
CA MET A 251 7.26 3.78 -20.38
C MET A 251 8.49 4.50 -20.93
N ALA A 252 8.39 5.79 -21.24
CA ALA A 252 9.53 6.60 -21.68
C ALA A 252 10.62 6.65 -20.59
N PHE A 253 10.23 6.92 -19.35
CA PHE A 253 11.14 6.97 -18.20
C PHE A 253 11.92 5.66 -18.00
N ILE A 254 11.26 4.50 -18.14
CA ILE A 254 11.89 3.19 -18.07
C ILE A 254 12.89 2.99 -19.23
N ASN A 255 12.46 3.28 -20.46
CA ASN A 255 13.28 3.07 -21.66
C ASN A 255 14.57 3.92 -21.64
N GLU A 256 14.49 5.18 -21.17
CA GLU A 256 15.64 6.07 -21.02
C GLU A 256 16.65 5.61 -19.95
N ARG A 257 16.22 4.68 -19.05
CA ARG A 257 17.03 4.20 -17.90
C ARG A 257 17.33 2.71 -17.97
N GLY A 258 17.47 2.17 -19.16
CA GLY A 258 17.94 0.80 -19.39
C GLY A 258 16.84 -0.24 -19.57
N GLY A 259 15.57 0.16 -19.60
CA GLY A 259 14.44 -0.75 -19.83
C GLY A 259 13.93 -1.48 -18.59
N PHE A 260 13.15 -2.53 -18.83
CA PHE A 260 12.58 -3.38 -17.79
C PHE A 260 13.59 -4.36 -17.20
#